data_d153baef58501bfde167f4f79ab4608e
#
_entry.id   d153baef58501bfde167f4f79ab4608e
#
_cell.length_a   1.000
_cell.length_b   1.000
_cell.length_c   1.000
_cell.angle_alpha   90.00
_cell.angle_beta   90.00
_cell.angle_gamma   90.00
#
_symmetry.space_group_name_H-M   'P 1'
#
loop_
_entity.id
_entity.type
_entity.pdbx_description
1 polymer ?
#
loop_
_entity_poly.entity_id
_entity_poly.type
_entity_poly.pdbx_seq_one_letter_code
_entity_poly.pdbx_strand_id
1 'polypeptide(L)'
;MKDNASRREKILTEPLLPLLIKTSVPTIIGMMMNMLYNLTDTFFIGQLNNKSMTAAIGIVFSFVSFVQAIGFWFGYGSGNSMSRKLGEQDEKEAQILSSMGVVMALVTGIILTVVLLIYVRPFACLIGGDASPQLLTYTVEYLKIIILTIPFSLFALTVYNQLRLCGNVKDGMIGLLFGMLSNMILDPIFIFTLKMGFAGAGWATLAGQVIGAFTLFFLSRRHGNIPVRLR
;
A
#
# COMPACT_ATOMS: atom_id res chain seq x y z
N MET A 1 -2.95 11.61 -25.50
CA MET A 1 -4.33 11.72 -26.00
C MET A 1 -4.77 10.55 -26.87
N LYS A 2 -4.07 10.17 -27.96
CA LYS A 2 -4.47 8.99 -28.80
C LYS A 2 -4.57 7.65 -28.04
N ASP A 3 -3.75 7.45 -27.02
CA ASP A 3 -3.67 6.18 -26.27
C ASP A 3 -4.89 5.97 -25.32
N ASN A 4 -5.42 7.03 -24.73
CA ASN A 4 -6.60 6.96 -23.86
C ASN A 4 -7.90 6.74 -24.65
N ALA A 5 -8.02 7.35 -25.84
CA ALA A 5 -9.14 7.12 -26.75
C ALA A 5 -9.17 5.65 -27.23
N SER A 6 -8.01 5.12 -27.64
CA SER A 6 -7.88 3.72 -28.08
C SER A 6 -8.19 2.72 -26.94
N ARG A 7 -7.81 3.01 -25.70
CA ARG A 7 -8.13 2.16 -24.53
C ARG A 7 -9.63 2.18 -24.21
N ARG A 8 -10.24 3.36 -24.26
CA ARG A 8 -11.69 3.51 -24.04
C ARG A 8 -12.50 2.75 -25.09
N GLU A 9 -12.11 2.85 -26.36
CA GLU A 9 -12.76 2.14 -27.46
C GLU A 9 -12.65 0.63 -27.27
N LYS A 10 -11.50 0.10 -26.83
CA LYS A 10 -11.34 -1.31 -26.49
C LYS A 10 -12.24 -1.75 -25.33
N ILE A 11 -12.35 -0.97 -24.28
CA ILE A 11 -13.21 -1.29 -23.12
C ILE A 11 -14.69 -1.34 -23.53
N LEU A 12 -15.10 -0.50 -24.48
CA LEU A 12 -16.49 -0.43 -24.94
C LEU A 12 -16.83 -1.47 -26.03
N THR A 13 -15.84 -1.98 -26.76
CA THR A 13 -16.03 -2.85 -27.93
C THR A 13 -15.58 -4.29 -27.70
N GLU A 14 -14.66 -4.57 -26.76
CA GLU A 14 -14.23 -5.94 -26.44
C GLU A 14 -15.39 -6.75 -25.80
N PRO A 15 -15.54 -8.04 -26.12
CA PRO A 15 -16.48 -8.92 -25.42
C PRO A 15 -16.23 -8.94 -23.91
N LEU A 16 -17.31 -8.98 -23.13
CA LEU A 16 -17.26 -8.83 -21.67
C LEU A 16 -16.34 -9.86 -20.98
N LEU A 17 -16.37 -11.11 -21.40
CA LEU A 17 -15.62 -12.19 -20.76
C LEU A 17 -14.09 -12.05 -20.92
N PRO A 18 -13.52 -11.80 -22.12
CA PRO A 18 -12.09 -11.53 -22.27
C PRO A 18 -11.64 -10.29 -21.51
N LEU A 19 -12.45 -9.24 -21.46
CA LEU A 19 -12.16 -8.02 -20.72
C LEU A 19 -12.08 -8.28 -19.21
N LEU A 20 -13.04 -9.05 -18.67
CA LEU A 20 -13.03 -9.46 -17.25
C LEU A 20 -11.79 -10.28 -16.92
N ILE A 21 -11.44 -11.28 -17.72
CA ILE A 21 -10.23 -12.10 -17.47
C ILE A 21 -8.98 -11.23 -17.49
N LYS A 22 -8.85 -10.34 -18.48
CA LYS A 22 -7.68 -9.47 -18.67
C LYS A 22 -7.47 -8.48 -17.52
N THR A 23 -8.54 -8.06 -16.86
CA THR A 23 -8.48 -7.15 -15.69
C THR A 23 -8.40 -7.90 -14.38
N SER A 24 -9.01 -9.08 -14.26
CA SER A 24 -9.05 -9.88 -13.03
C SER A 24 -7.73 -10.60 -12.77
N VAL A 25 -7.10 -11.18 -13.79
CA VAL A 25 -5.86 -11.94 -13.64
C VAL A 25 -4.73 -11.11 -13.01
N PRO A 26 -4.41 -9.89 -13.48
CA PRO A 26 -3.42 -9.06 -12.83
C PRO A 26 -3.78 -8.71 -11.37
N THR A 27 -5.05 -8.49 -11.10
CA THR A 27 -5.52 -8.18 -9.75
C THR A 27 -5.34 -9.38 -8.80
N ILE A 28 -5.67 -10.59 -9.26
CA ILE A 28 -5.47 -11.84 -8.51
C ILE A 28 -3.98 -12.06 -8.23
N ILE A 29 -3.12 -11.88 -9.24
CA ILE A 29 -1.67 -11.99 -9.07
C ILE A 29 -1.18 -10.99 -8.00
N GLY A 30 -1.64 -9.75 -8.04
CA GLY A 30 -1.30 -8.74 -7.03
C GLY A 30 -1.73 -9.13 -5.62
N MET A 31 -2.93 -9.72 -5.47
CA MET A 31 -3.41 -10.23 -4.17
C MET A 31 -2.59 -11.42 -3.67
N MET A 32 -2.25 -12.38 -4.56
CA MET A 32 -1.38 -13.50 -4.22
C MET A 32 0.02 -13.03 -3.79
N MET A 33 0.59 -12.05 -4.48
CA MET A 33 1.89 -11.48 -4.11
C MET A 33 1.83 -10.78 -2.74
N ASN A 34 0.74 -10.08 -2.44
CA ASN A 34 0.53 -9.48 -1.12
C ASN A 34 0.47 -10.56 -0.01
N MET A 35 -0.18 -11.68 -0.28
CA MET A 35 -0.22 -12.81 0.65
C MET A 35 1.17 -13.44 0.85
N LEU A 36 1.91 -13.65 -0.24
CA LEU A 36 3.28 -14.17 -0.19
C LEU A 36 4.21 -13.22 0.59
N TYR A 37 4.11 -11.93 0.37
CA TYR A 37 4.83 -10.92 1.12
C TYR A 37 4.62 -11.07 2.64
N ASN A 38 3.36 -11.13 3.09
CA ASN A 38 3.06 -11.28 4.52
C ASN A 38 3.55 -12.62 5.10
N LEU A 39 3.49 -13.70 4.31
CA LEU A 39 4.03 -15.01 4.70
C LEU A 39 5.55 -14.98 4.83
N THR A 40 6.25 -14.32 3.91
CA THR A 40 7.70 -14.20 3.90
C THR A 40 8.19 -13.42 5.11
N ASP A 41 7.56 -12.28 5.41
CA ASP A 41 7.86 -11.47 6.60
C ASP A 41 7.68 -12.29 7.89
N THR A 42 6.54 -12.98 8.03
CA THR A 42 6.28 -13.86 9.16
C THR A 42 7.28 -15.02 9.26
N PHE A 43 7.70 -15.58 8.12
CA PHE A 43 8.68 -16.66 8.06
C PHE A 43 10.06 -16.23 8.58
N PHE A 44 10.57 -15.09 8.11
CA PHE A 44 11.89 -14.61 8.55
C PHE A 44 11.89 -14.25 10.04
N ILE A 45 10.82 -13.68 10.56
CA ILE A 45 10.69 -13.37 11.98
C ILE A 45 10.53 -14.65 12.81
N GLY A 46 9.82 -15.65 12.29
CA GLY A 46 9.72 -16.97 12.92
C GLY A 46 11.09 -17.63 13.15
N GLN A 47 12.07 -17.36 12.29
CA GLN A 47 13.44 -17.87 12.45
C GLN A 47 14.19 -17.26 13.65
N LEU A 48 13.75 -16.14 14.20
CA LEU A 48 14.29 -15.59 15.43
C LEU A 48 13.92 -16.40 16.69
N ASN A 49 13.11 -17.45 16.55
CA ASN A 49 12.70 -18.38 17.61
C ASN A 49 12.14 -17.72 18.89
N ASN A 50 11.49 -16.57 18.75
CA ASN A 50 10.88 -15.86 19.86
C ASN A 50 9.35 -15.73 19.66
N LYS A 51 8.61 -16.48 20.49
CA LYS A 51 7.14 -16.51 20.42
C LYS A 51 6.49 -15.13 20.61
N SER A 52 7.07 -14.29 21.46
CA SER A 52 6.54 -12.93 21.71
C SER A 52 6.74 -12.02 20.51
N MET A 53 7.82 -12.15 19.75
CA MET A 53 8.04 -11.41 18.51
C MET A 53 7.02 -11.82 17.43
N THR A 54 6.81 -13.12 17.24
CA THR A 54 5.82 -13.63 16.27
C THR A 54 4.39 -13.22 16.65
N ALA A 55 4.06 -13.25 17.94
CA ALA A 55 2.77 -12.78 18.41
C ALA A 55 2.57 -11.27 18.20
N ALA A 56 3.62 -10.46 18.42
CA ALA A 56 3.58 -9.01 18.20
C ALA A 56 3.24 -8.65 16.74
N ILE A 57 3.81 -9.38 15.77
CA ILE A 57 3.46 -9.18 14.35
C ILE A 57 2.01 -9.49 14.07
N GLY A 58 1.50 -10.60 14.60
CA GLY A 58 0.09 -10.97 14.43
C GLY A 58 -0.87 -9.88 14.92
N ILE A 59 -0.54 -9.25 16.05
CA ILE A 59 -1.29 -8.14 16.63
C ILE A 59 -1.20 -6.90 15.69
N VAL A 60 0.01 -6.53 15.28
CA VAL A 60 0.24 -5.36 14.43
C VAL A 60 -0.33 -5.57 13.02
N PHE A 61 -0.40 -6.81 12.52
CA PHE A 61 -1.02 -7.13 11.23
C PHE A 61 -2.50 -6.71 11.17
N SER A 62 -3.25 -6.89 12.26
CA SER A 62 -4.64 -6.42 12.33
C SER A 62 -4.74 -4.90 12.17
N PHE A 63 -3.80 -4.17 12.77
CA PHE A 63 -3.70 -2.72 12.61
C PHE A 63 -3.32 -2.32 11.17
N VAL A 64 -2.34 -3.01 10.55
CA VAL A 64 -1.97 -2.77 9.15
C VAL A 64 -3.15 -2.98 8.22
N SER A 65 -3.97 -4.01 8.45
CA SER A 65 -5.19 -4.26 7.67
C SER A 65 -6.20 -3.11 7.78
N PHE A 66 -6.33 -2.52 8.96
CA PHE A 66 -7.17 -1.33 9.17
C PHE A 66 -6.63 -0.12 8.39
N VAL A 67 -5.33 0.12 8.42
CA VAL A 67 -4.69 1.19 7.63
C VAL A 67 -4.91 0.97 6.13
N GLN A 68 -4.78 -0.28 5.66
CA GLN A 68 -5.06 -0.63 4.26
C GLN A 68 -6.52 -0.33 3.88
N ALA A 69 -7.49 -0.61 4.75
CA ALA A 69 -8.89 -0.28 4.50
C ALA A 69 -9.10 1.23 4.28
N ILE A 70 -8.42 2.09 5.06
CA ILE A 70 -8.44 3.54 4.84
C ILE A 70 -7.84 3.91 3.48
N GLY A 71 -6.72 3.30 3.10
CA GLY A 71 -6.09 3.51 1.79
C GLY A 71 -7.00 3.09 0.63
N PHE A 72 -7.70 1.97 0.77
CA PHE A 72 -8.71 1.55 -0.20
C PHE A 72 -9.89 2.52 -0.26
N TRP A 73 -10.35 3.06 0.86
CA TRP A 73 -11.43 4.04 0.88
C TRP A 73 -11.09 5.28 0.05
N PHE A 74 -9.93 5.90 0.27
CA PHE A 74 -9.47 7.02 -0.55
C PHE A 74 -9.26 6.63 -2.01
N GLY A 75 -8.66 5.46 -2.24
CA GLY A 75 -8.35 4.96 -3.57
C GLY A 75 -9.60 4.66 -4.40
N TYR A 76 -10.59 3.96 -3.84
CA TYR A 76 -11.84 3.67 -4.52
C TYR A 76 -12.72 4.91 -4.68
N GLY A 77 -12.81 5.75 -3.64
CA GLY A 77 -13.61 6.97 -3.69
C GLY A 77 -13.14 7.92 -4.79
N SER A 78 -11.87 8.27 -4.79
CA SER A 78 -11.29 9.15 -5.80
C SER A 78 -11.20 8.48 -7.18
N GLY A 79 -10.80 7.20 -7.24
CA GLY A 79 -10.64 6.48 -8.49
C GLY A 79 -11.96 6.26 -9.25
N ASN A 80 -13.05 5.97 -8.55
CA ASN A 80 -14.38 5.87 -9.18
C ASN A 80 -14.83 7.22 -9.73
N SER A 81 -14.65 8.30 -8.96
CA SER A 81 -14.99 9.64 -9.41
C SER A 81 -14.16 10.06 -10.63
N MET A 82 -12.85 9.77 -10.63
CA MET A 82 -11.97 9.97 -11.78
C MET A 82 -12.43 9.18 -13.01
N SER A 83 -12.75 7.91 -12.86
CA SER A 83 -13.17 7.03 -13.96
C SER A 83 -14.45 7.54 -14.62
N ARG A 84 -15.39 8.05 -13.84
CA ARG A 84 -16.60 8.70 -14.36
C ARG A 84 -16.29 9.96 -15.18
N LYS A 85 -15.43 10.87 -14.65
CA LYS A 85 -15.03 12.10 -15.36
C LYS A 85 -14.25 11.81 -16.64
N LEU A 86 -13.43 10.77 -16.63
CA LEU A 86 -12.79 10.26 -17.85
C LEU A 86 -13.82 9.77 -18.88
N GLY A 87 -14.88 9.12 -18.42
CA GLY A 87 -16.03 8.74 -19.25
C GLY A 87 -16.72 9.94 -19.91
N GLU A 88 -16.82 11.05 -19.18
CA GLU A 88 -17.38 12.34 -19.63
C GLU A 88 -16.37 13.15 -20.48
N GLN A 89 -15.16 12.65 -20.72
CA GLN A 89 -14.05 13.33 -21.43
C GLN A 89 -13.53 14.59 -20.72
N ASP A 90 -13.79 14.75 -19.43
CA ASP A 90 -13.27 15.85 -18.62
C ASP A 90 -11.98 15.43 -17.89
N GLU A 91 -10.86 15.47 -18.64
CA GLU A 91 -9.53 15.13 -18.10
C GLU A 91 -9.07 16.11 -17.00
N LYS A 92 -9.53 17.38 -17.07
CA LYS A 92 -9.13 18.39 -16.07
C LYS A 92 -9.74 18.09 -14.71
N GLU A 93 -11.02 17.79 -14.68
CA GLU A 93 -11.72 17.48 -13.44
C GLU A 93 -11.26 16.13 -12.89
N ALA A 94 -11.01 15.13 -13.76
CA ALA A 94 -10.42 13.86 -13.36
C ALA A 94 -9.04 14.05 -12.68
N GLN A 95 -8.19 14.96 -13.17
CA GLN A 95 -6.91 15.28 -12.57
C GLN A 95 -7.04 15.97 -11.20
N ILE A 96 -8.01 16.86 -11.05
CA ILE A 96 -8.29 17.51 -9.76
C ILE A 96 -8.71 16.45 -8.74
N LEU A 97 -9.64 15.57 -9.09
CA LEU A 97 -10.13 14.50 -8.21
C LEU A 97 -9.02 13.54 -7.81
N SER A 98 -8.12 13.18 -8.75
CA SER A 98 -6.92 12.39 -8.46
C SER A 98 -6.07 13.06 -7.38
N SER A 99 -5.73 14.31 -7.61
CA SER A 99 -4.85 15.08 -6.72
C SER A 99 -5.48 15.27 -5.35
N MET A 100 -6.78 15.58 -5.29
CA MET A 100 -7.52 15.70 -4.03
C MET A 100 -7.51 14.39 -3.24
N GLY A 101 -7.79 13.26 -3.89
CA GLY A 101 -7.78 11.95 -3.23
C GLY A 101 -6.42 11.62 -2.62
N VAL A 102 -5.34 11.89 -3.35
CA VAL A 102 -3.96 11.66 -2.88
C VAL A 102 -3.59 12.61 -1.74
N VAL A 103 -3.90 13.90 -1.85
CA VAL A 103 -3.62 14.88 -0.79
C VAL A 103 -4.39 14.52 0.49
N MET A 104 -5.67 14.19 0.39
CA MET A 104 -6.47 13.76 1.54
C MET A 104 -5.91 12.50 2.19
N ALA A 105 -5.48 11.51 1.40
CA ALA A 105 -4.84 10.29 1.89
C ALA A 105 -3.53 10.60 2.63
N LEU A 106 -2.67 11.47 2.07
CA LEU A 106 -1.41 11.88 2.70
C LEU A 106 -1.65 12.66 4.00
N VAL A 107 -2.55 13.63 3.99
CA VAL A 107 -2.88 14.43 5.19
C VAL A 107 -3.42 13.51 6.29
N THR A 108 -4.37 12.63 5.96
CA THR A 108 -4.89 11.62 6.91
C THR A 108 -3.78 10.72 7.41
N GLY A 109 -2.88 10.25 6.54
CA GLY A 109 -1.74 9.42 6.89
C GLY A 109 -0.78 10.12 7.86
N ILE A 110 -0.46 11.38 7.61
CA ILE A 110 0.40 12.18 8.49
C ILE A 110 -0.26 12.40 9.85
N ILE A 111 -1.54 12.78 9.88
CA ILE A 111 -2.28 12.98 11.14
C ILE A 111 -2.31 11.68 11.94
N LEU A 112 -2.66 10.54 11.31
CA LEU A 112 -2.66 9.25 11.98
C LEU A 112 -1.28 8.87 12.51
N THR A 113 -0.22 9.11 11.73
CA THR A 113 1.16 8.84 12.16
C THR A 113 1.51 9.65 13.40
N VAL A 114 1.24 10.96 13.41
CA VAL A 114 1.56 11.82 14.54
C VAL A 114 0.78 11.40 15.79
N VAL A 115 -0.53 11.22 15.67
CA VAL A 115 -1.39 10.82 16.79
C VAL A 115 -0.96 9.47 17.35
N LEU A 116 -0.74 8.47 16.49
CA LEU A 116 -0.39 7.13 16.94
C LEU A 116 1.03 7.04 17.50
N LEU A 117 1.99 7.85 17.05
CA LEU A 117 3.32 7.92 17.65
C LEU A 117 3.26 8.49 19.07
N ILE A 118 2.42 9.50 19.31
CA ILE A 118 2.22 10.09 20.66
C ILE A 118 1.60 9.05 21.60
N TYR A 119 0.61 8.29 21.11
CA TYR A 119 -0.15 7.33 21.91
C TYR A 119 0.24 5.86 21.62
N VAL A 120 1.47 5.60 21.16
CA VAL A 120 1.88 4.26 20.72
C VAL A 120 1.71 3.18 21.79
N ARG A 121 2.06 3.49 23.05
CA ARG A 121 1.97 2.52 24.16
C ARG A 121 0.52 2.24 24.58
N PRO A 122 -0.35 3.23 24.84
CA PRO A 122 -1.78 3.00 25.06
C PRO A 122 -2.43 2.25 23.90
N PHE A 123 -2.06 2.58 22.67
CA PHE A 123 -2.58 1.93 21.49
C PHE A 123 -2.13 0.47 21.38
N ALA A 124 -0.86 0.16 21.70
CA ALA A 124 -0.36 -1.21 21.75
C ALA A 124 -1.16 -2.06 22.76
N CYS A 125 -1.51 -1.51 23.94
CA CYS A 125 -2.37 -2.19 24.90
C CYS A 125 -3.79 -2.39 24.35
N LEU A 126 -4.36 -1.38 23.67
CA LEU A 126 -5.71 -1.44 23.11
C LEU A 126 -5.85 -2.58 22.08
N ILE A 127 -4.83 -2.83 21.28
CA ILE A 127 -4.85 -3.89 20.24
C ILE A 127 -4.46 -5.27 20.78
N GLY A 128 -4.25 -5.42 22.11
CA GLY A 128 -3.98 -6.70 22.77
C GLY A 128 -2.50 -7.02 22.98
N GLY A 129 -1.61 -6.02 22.91
CA GLY A 129 -0.18 -6.19 23.16
C GLY A 129 0.19 -6.36 24.63
N ASP A 130 -0.73 -6.23 25.56
CA ASP A 130 -0.50 -6.22 27.01
C ASP A 130 -0.57 -7.59 27.70
N ALA A 131 -0.74 -8.68 26.93
CA ALA A 131 -0.83 -10.04 27.48
C ALA A 131 0.47 -10.49 28.22
N SER A 132 1.60 -9.87 27.94
CA SER A 132 2.83 -10.02 28.74
C SER A 132 3.74 -8.78 28.58
N PRO A 133 4.63 -8.49 29.59
CA PRO A 133 5.57 -7.37 29.50
C PRO A 133 6.50 -7.44 28.29
N GLN A 134 6.95 -8.66 27.93
CA GLN A 134 7.78 -8.86 26.75
C GLN A 134 7.02 -8.60 25.45
N LEU A 135 5.78 -9.09 25.34
CA LEU A 135 4.94 -8.87 24.18
C LEU A 135 4.68 -7.39 23.97
N LEU A 136 4.37 -6.65 25.04
CA LEU A 136 4.15 -5.20 24.98
C LEU A 136 5.39 -4.47 24.46
N THR A 137 6.57 -4.85 24.93
CA THR A 137 7.82 -4.22 24.50
C THR A 137 8.03 -4.41 22.99
N TYR A 138 7.92 -5.65 22.49
CA TYR A 138 8.07 -5.94 21.06
C TYR A 138 6.94 -5.30 20.22
N THR A 139 5.71 -5.33 20.71
CA THR A 139 4.58 -4.69 20.00
C THR A 139 4.80 -3.18 19.86
N VAL A 140 5.24 -2.49 20.91
CA VAL A 140 5.53 -1.06 20.87
C VAL A 140 6.71 -0.74 19.95
N GLU A 141 7.78 -1.54 20.00
CA GLU A 141 8.97 -1.35 19.17
C GLU A 141 8.62 -1.48 17.68
N TYR A 142 7.95 -2.56 17.30
CA TYR A 142 7.56 -2.81 15.92
C TYR A 142 6.51 -1.80 15.43
N LEU A 143 5.52 -1.51 16.28
CA LEU A 143 4.45 -0.57 15.97
C LEU A 143 4.97 0.84 15.67
N LYS A 144 5.99 1.32 16.39
CA LYS A 144 6.63 2.62 16.11
C LYS A 144 7.14 2.72 14.68
N ILE A 145 7.76 1.65 14.18
CA ILE A 145 8.29 1.63 12.82
C ILE A 145 7.16 1.50 11.80
N ILE A 146 6.18 0.63 12.06
CA ILE A 146 5.04 0.43 11.15
C ILE A 146 4.17 1.68 11.06
N ILE A 147 3.99 2.44 12.12
CA ILE A 147 3.27 3.73 12.09
C ILE A 147 3.91 4.70 11.08
N LEU A 148 5.24 4.71 10.95
CA LEU A 148 5.93 5.55 9.96
C LEU A 148 5.63 5.14 8.52
N THR A 149 5.16 3.92 8.27
CA THR A 149 4.77 3.47 6.93
C THR A 149 3.44 4.04 6.46
N ILE A 150 2.58 4.51 7.39
CA ILE A 150 1.18 4.88 7.09
C ILE A 150 1.05 5.88 5.94
N PRO A 151 1.76 7.03 5.90
CA PRO A 151 1.62 8.00 4.83
C PRO A 151 1.95 7.40 3.46
N PHE A 152 3.01 6.59 3.39
CA PHE A 152 3.45 5.93 2.16
C PHE A 152 2.49 4.85 1.71
N SER A 153 1.97 4.06 2.65
CA SER A 153 0.95 3.03 2.37
C SER A 153 -0.35 3.62 1.86
N LEU A 154 -0.87 4.68 2.51
CA LEU A 154 -2.09 5.34 2.07
C LEU A 154 -1.92 5.98 0.70
N PHE A 155 -0.78 6.63 0.46
CA PHE A 155 -0.42 7.18 -0.85
C PHE A 155 -0.38 6.07 -1.91
N ALA A 156 0.39 5.00 -1.66
CA ALA A 156 0.58 3.91 -2.61
C ALA A 156 -0.74 3.22 -2.97
N LEU A 157 -1.57 2.89 -1.97
CA LEU A 157 -2.87 2.24 -2.19
C LEU A 157 -3.86 3.17 -2.91
N THR A 158 -3.84 4.46 -2.62
CA THR A 158 -4.69 5.44 -3.31
C THR A 158 -4.31 5.52 -4.78
N VAL A 159 -3.04 5.75 -5.11
CA VAL A 159 -2.55 5.84 -6.50
C VAL A 159 -2.75 4.52 -7.25
N TYR A 160 -2.47 3.38 -6.60
CA TYR A 160 -2.71 2.05 -7.18
C TYR A 160 -4.16 1.88 -7.63
N ASN A 161 -5.13 2.19 -6.76
CA ASN A 161 -6.54 2.03 -7.09
C ASN A 161 -7.01 3.04 -8.14
N GLN A 162 -6.51 4.27 -8.11
CA GLN A 162 -6.76 5.25 -9.16
C GLN A 162 -6.28 4.76 -10.53
N LEU A 163 -5.03 4.26 -10.63
CA LEU A 163 -4.49 3.69 -11.87
C LEU A 163 -5.32 2.50 -12.35
N ARG A 164 -5.70 1.60 -11.43
CA ARG A 164 -6.50 0.42 -11.76
C ARG A 164 -7.87 0.77 -12.28
N LEU A 165 -8.60 1.69 -11.61
CA LEU A 165 -9.96 2.08 -11.98
C LEU A 165 -10.00 2.94 -13.25
N CYS A 166 -8.90 3.61 -13.58
CA CYS A 166 -8.75 4.33 -14.85
C CYS A 166 -8.21 3.46 -16.00
N GLY A 167 -8.17 2.13 -15.82
CA GLY A 167 -7.82 1.17 -16.87
C GLY A 167 -6.31 0.88 -17.00
N ASN A 168 -5.45 1.45 -16.15
CA ASN A 168 -4.01 1.20 -16.16
C ASN A 168 -3.57 0.22 -15.05
N VAL A 169 -4.20 -0.96 -15.07
CA VAL A 169 -3.96 -2.03 -14.07
C VAL A 169 -2.48 -2.43 -14.02
N LYS A 170 -1.79 -2.47 -15.16
CA LYS A 170 -0.39 -2.91 -15.25
C LYS A 170 0.56 -1.99 -14.49
N ASP A 171 0.45 -0.68 -14.68
CA ASP A 171 1.33 0.28 -14.00
C ASP A 171 1.06 0.28 -12.48
N GLY A 172 -0.20 0.20 -12.07
CA GLY A 172 -0.56 0.04 -10.66
C GLY A 172 0.06 -1.22 -10.05
N MET A 173 -0.07 -2.37 -10.73
CA MET A 173 0.49 -3.64 -10.27
C MET A 173 2.03 -3.59 -10.19
N ILE A 174 2.70 -3.05 -11.20
CA ILE A 174 4.17 -2.93 -11.22
C ILE A 174 4.64 -2.14 -9.99
N GLY A 175 4.00 -1.00 -9.68
CA GLY A 175 4.39 -0.19 -8.53
C GLY A 175 4.26 -0.92 -7.19
N LEU A 176 3.15 -1.67 -6.99
CA LEU A 176 3.00 -2.50 -5.79
C LEU A 176 4.03 -3.63 -5.73
N LEU A 177 4.24 -4.34 -6.84
CA LEU A 177 5.20 -5.45 -6.89
C LEU A 177 6.62 -4.99 -6.57
N PHE A 178 7.06 -3.83 -7.06
CA PHE A 178 8.37 -3.29 -6.73
C PHE A 178 8.52 -3.05 -5.21
N GLY A 179 7.50 -2.50 -4.56
CA GLY A 179 7.51 -2.32 -3.10
C GLY A 179 7.60 -3.64 -2.34
N MET A 180 6.77 -4.63 -2.72
CA MET A 180 6.74 -5.93 -2.08
C MET A 180 8.03 -6.73 -2.28
N LEU A 181 8.54 -6.78 -3.52
CA LEU A 181 9.80 -7.48 -3.83
C LEU A 181 10.99 -6.82 -3.12
N SER A 182 11.02 -5.48 -3.06
CA SER A 182 12.06 -4.77 -2.31
C SER A 182 12.03 -5.13 -0.84
N ASN A 183 10.86 -5.19 -0.21
CA ASN A 183 10.74 -5.63 1.18
C ASN A 183 11.24 -7.06 1.35
N MET A 184 10.77 -8.04 0.54
CA MET A 184 11.18 -9.44 0.63
C MET A 184 12.71 -9.63 0.51
N ILE A 185 13.39 -8.77 -0.28
CA ILE A 185 14.84 -8.78 -0.42
C ILE A 185 15.51 -8.11 0.79
N LEU A 186 14.92 -7.04 1.30
CA LEU A 186 15.48 -6.26 2.41
C LEU A 186 15.31 -6.97 3.77
N ASP A 187 14.26 -7.78 3.95
CA ASP A 187 14.01 -8.52 5.18
C ASP A 187 15.24 -9.33 5.64
N PRO A 188 15.78 -10.28 4.85
CA PRO A 188 16.94 -11.07 5.30
C PRO A 188 18.19 -10.18 5.48
N ILE A 189 18.32 -9.11 4.72
CA ILE A 189 19.46 -8.19 4.83
C ILE A 189 19.39 -7.46 6.18
N PHE A 190 18.25 -6.88 6.54
CA PHE A 190 18.12 -6.08 7.75
C PHE A 190 18.07 -6.98 8.99
N ILE A 191 17.38 -8.12 8.92
CA ILE A 191 17.22 -9.03 10.06
C ILE A 191 18.55 -9.73 10.38
N PHE A 192 19.22 -10.33 9.38
CA PHE A 192 20.36 -11.22 9.60
C PHE A 192 21.70 -10.54 9.28
N THR A 193 21.85 -9.88 8.12
CA THR A 193 23.13 -9.30 7.70
C THR A 193 23.49 -8.08 8.52
N LEU A 194 22.54 -7.14 8.71
CA LEU A 194 22.73 -5.96 9.55
C LEU A 194 22.47 -6.23 11.03
N LYS A 195 22.08 -7.48 11.38
CA LYS A 195 21.83 -7.92 12.76
C LYS A 195 20.83 -7.04 13.53
N MET A 196 19.89 -6.40 12.82
CA MET A 196 18.86 -5.57 13.44
C MET A 196 17.74 -6.40 14.09
N GLY A 197 17.74 -7.74 13.84
CA GLY A 197 16.76 -8.64 14.42
C GLY A 197 15.31 -8.22 14.09
N PHE A 198 14.45 -8.20 15.12
CA PHE A 198 13.02 -7.91 14.97
C PHE A 198 12.72 -6.53 14.41
N ALA A 199 13.46 -5.49 14.83
CA ALA A 199 13.32 -4.15 14.28
C ALA A 199 13.66 -4.08 12.78
N GLY A 200 14.56 -4.96 12.31
CA GLY A 200 14.96 -5.05 10.92
C GLY A 200 13.79 -5.31 9.97
N ALA A 201 12.86 -6.19 10.33
CA ALA A 201 11.66 -6.45 9.55
C ALA A 201 10.77 -5.19 9.41
N GLY A 202 10.61 -4.43 10.50
CA GLY A 202 9.86 -3.17 10.44
C GLY A 202 10.52 -2.15 9.49
N TRP A 203 11.84 -2.02 9.54
CA TRP A 203 12.59 -1.13 8.65
C TRP A 203 12.57 -1.58 7.20
N ALA A 204 12.62 -2.89 6.93
CA ALA A 204 12.46 -3.43 5.58
C ALA A 204 11.06 -3.14 5.02
N THR A 205 10.02 -3.28 5.86
CA THR A 205 8.66 -2.90 5.50
C THR A 205 8.55 -1.41 5.17
N LEU A 206 9.14 -0.53 5.99
CA LEU A 206 9.15 0.90 5.71
C LEU A 206 9.86 1.21 4.38
N ALA A 207 11.04 0.63 4.16
CA ALA A 207 11.79 0.82 2.91
C ALA A 207 10.98 0.33 1.69
N GLY A 208 10.36 -0.85 1.77
CA GLY A 208 9.49 -1.38 0.73
C GLY A 208 8.31 -0.47 0.42
N GLN A 209 7.62 0.07 1.43
CA GLN A 209 6.51 1.01 1.24
C GLN A 209 6.97 2.33 0.60
N VAL A 210 8.12 2.85 0.99
CA VAL A 210 8.72 4.05 0.39
C VAL A 210 9.04 3.81 -1.08
N ILE A 211 9.73 2.70 -1.40
CA ILE A 211 10.09 2.34 -2.79
C ILE A 211 8.82 2.16 -3.63
N GLY A 212 7.81 1.45 -3.11
CA GLY A 212 6.53 1.26 -3.80
C GLY A 212 5.80 2.58 -4.06
N ALA A 213 5.75 3.47 -3.07
CA ALA A 213 5.14 4.79 -3.20
C ALA A 213 5.84 5.65 -4.26
N PHE A 214 7.18 5.72 -4.24
CA PHE A 214 7.93 6.43 -5.26
C PHE A 214 7.74 5.82 -6.66
N THR A 215 7.78 4.50 -6.78
CA THR A 215 7.54 3.83 -8.06
C THR A 215 6.16 4.17 -8.62
N LEU A 216 5.10 4.12 -7.79
CA LEU A 216 3.75 4.50 -8.18
C LEU A 216 3.64 5.98 -8.55
N PHE A 217 4.34 6.85 -7.83
CA PHE A 217 4.39 8.27 -8.16
C PHE A 217 4.98 8.52 -9.55
N PHE A 218 6.11 7.89 -9.89
CA PHE A 218 6.71 8.00 -11.21
C PHE A 218 5.83 7.39 -12.30
N LEU A 219 5.25 6.21 -12.04
CA LEU A 219 4.36 5.54 -12.99
C LEU A 219 3.08 6.35 -13.23
N SER A 220 2.54 7.05 -12.21
CA SER A 220 1.36 7.92 -12.38
C SER A 220 1.63 9.10 -13.34
N ARG A 221 2.89 9.52 -13.46
CA ARG A 221 3.32 10.61 -14.37
C ARG A 221 3.68 10.15 -15.77
N ARG A 222 3.64 8.85 -16.04
CA ARG A 222 3.94 8.31 -17.37
C ARG A 222 2.88 8.72 -18.40
N HIS A 223 3.30 8.87 -19.67
CA HIS A 223 2.38 9.17 -20.76
C HIS A 223 1.20 8.18 -20.80
N GLY A 224 -0.02 8.71 -20.87
CA GLY A 224 -1.26 7.92 -20.85
C GLY A 224 -1.88 7.72 -19.46
N ASN A 225 -1.23 8.15 -18.39
CA ASN A 225 -1.80 8.21 -17.05
C ASN A 225 -2.24 9.65 -16.72
N ILE A 226 -3.15 9.78 -15.75
CA ILE A 226 -3.53 11.08 -15.22
C ILE A 226 -2.50 11.42 -14.15
N PRO A 227 -1.64 12.45 -14.38
CA PRO A 227 -0.58 12.77 -13.44
C PRO A 227 -1.18 13.34 -12.14
N VAL A 228 -0.74 12.80 -11.01
CA VAL A 228 -0.98 13.41 -9.70
C VAL A 228 -0.18 14.71 -9.64
N ARG A 229 -0.85 15.85 -9.60
CA ARG A 229 -0.25 17.17 -9.40
C ARG A 229 -0.55 17.64 -7.98
N LEU A 230 0.43 17.54 -7.11
CA LEU A 230 0.39 18.15 -5.78
C LEU A 230 0.51 19.67 -5.95
N ARG A 231 -0.62 20.38 -6.04
CA ARG A 231 -0.69 21.85 -6.03
C ARG A 231 -1.40 22.29 -4.79
#